data_676dc05d5a61c6b21bfe2f27b81a73e7
#
_entry.id   676dc05d5a61c6b21bfe2f27b81a73e7
#
_cell.length_a   1.000
_cell.length_b   1.000
_cell.length_c   1.000
_cell.angle_alpha   90.00
_cell.angle_beta   90.00
_cell.angle_gamma   90.00
#
_symmetry.space_group_name_H-M   'P 1'
#
loop_
_entity.id
_entity.type
_entity.pdbx_description
1 polymer ?
#
loop_
_entity_poly.entity_id
_entity_poly.type
_entity_poly.pdbx_seq_one_letter_code
_entity_poly.pdbx_strand_id
1 'polypeptide(L)'
;MDTMAKKPTTTTKKDNPVLSRFLKYFTDSWTYAQQNYHETWERNWKLYRNIRTEKNHPGTIEAFVPMVNSTVNTIVASLFNSNPTVKYIPNRADQNEETDILNDVYQDFARRDGWALKNKINGRQGVITGNYFAYYEWQPDDNGGFVHKEIIPIRDAILDPNAHNIADAKYVGRRFFTSKADLENTLIYNPETGKMEKRYKDLDNVQENARDGGMDAQSDKAIKD
;
A
#
# COMPACT_ATOMS: atom_id res chain seq x y z
N MET A 1 -1.83 60.52 -4.22
CA MET A 1 -1.66 59.57 -5.38
C MET A 1 -1.65 58.17 -4.82
N ASP A 2 -2.84 57.59 -4.77
CA ASP A 2 -3.05 56.23 -4.22
C ASP A 2 -2.73 55.20 -5.29
N THR A 3 -1.71 54.41 -5.03
CA THR A 3 -1.39 53.24 -5.82
C THR A 3 -2.20 52.06 -5.30
N MET A 4 -3.37 51.84 -5.89
CA MET A 4 -4.17 50.60 -5.65
C MET A 4 -3.39 49.36 -6.11
N ALA A 5 -3.01 48.55 -5.14
CA ALA A 5 -2.45 47.21 -5.38
C ALA A 5 -3.51 46.35 -6.05
N LYS A 6 -3.24 45.89 -7.28
CA LYS A 6 -4.05 44.94 -8.04
C LYS A 6 -4.13 43.62 -7.28
N LYS A 7 -5.31 43.24 -6.81
CA LYS A 7 -5.60 41.88 -6.34
C LYS A 7 -5.24 40.85 -7.40
N PRO A 8 -4.57 39.75 -7.05
CA PRO A 8 -4.32 38.68 -8.01
C PRO A 8 -5.64 38.07 -8.45
N THR A 9 -5.86 38.09 -9.74
CA THR A 9 -7.01 37.43 -10.38
C THR A 9 -6.85 35.91 -10.18
N THR A 10 -7.68 35.33 -9.34
CA THR A 10 -7.78 33.88 -9.17
C THR A 10 -8.35 33.31 -10.46
N THR A 11 -7.48 32.78 -11.30
CA THR A 11 -7.91 32.01 -12.50
C THR A 11 -8.62 30.78 -11.96
N THR A 12 -9.93 30.73 -12.08
CA THR A 12 -10.76 29.54 -11.87
C THR A 12 -10.26 28.45 -12.80
N LYS A 13 -9.46 27.51 -12.28
CA LYS A 13 -9.15 26.27 -12.98
C LYS A 13 -10.49 25.62 -13.33
N LYS A 14 -10.75 25.38 -14.61
CA LYS A 14 -11.88 24.55 -15.06
C LYS A 14 -11.81 23.25 -14.27
N ASP A 15 -12.83 22.98 -13.46
CA ASP A 15 -12.91 21.75 -12.69
C ASP A 15 -12.87 20.57 -13.66
N ASN A 16 -11.79 19.80 -13.58
CA ASN A 16 -11.69 18.58 -14.37
C ASN A 16 -12.65 17.55 -13.75
N PRO A 17 -13.72 17.12 -14.44
CA PRO A 17 -14.73 16.23 -13.88
C PRO A 17 -14.15 14.87 -13.46
N VAL A 18 -13.05 14.43 -14.10
CA VAL A 18 -12.35 13.20 -13.75
C VAL A 18 -11.65 13.36 -12.40
N LEU A 19 -10.94 14.49 -12.21
CA LEU A 19 -10.25 14.78 -10.95
C LEU A 19 -11.24 14.92 -9.79
N SER A 20 -12.35 15.64 -10.00
CA SER A 20 -13.40 15.80 -8.97
C SER A 20 -14.01 14.47 -8.56
N ARG A 21 -14.24 13.56 -9.52
CA ARG A 21 -14.72 12.21 -9.25
C ARG A 21 -13.69 11.38 -8.47
N PHE A 22 -12.43 11.45 -8.86
CA PHE A 22 -11.34 10.76 -8.17
C PHE A 22 -11.20 11.24 -6.72
N LEU A 23 -11.19 12.55 -6.50
CA LEU A 23 -11.11 13.14 -5.16
C LEU A 23 -12.31 12.73 -4.29
N LYS A 24 -13.51 12.67 -4.88
CA LYS A 24 -14.69 12.18 -4.17
C LYS A 24 -14.51 10.72 -3.73
N TYR A 25 -14.10 9.82 -4.61
CA TYR A 25 -13.89 8.42 -4.29
C TYR A 25 -12.84 8.25 -3.18
N PHE A 26 -11.74 9.00 -3.28
CA PHE A 26 -10.72 9.01 -2.25
C PHE A 26 -11.28 9.49 -0.91
N THR A 27 -12.00 10.61 -0.89
CA THR A 27 -12.57 11.18 0.33
C THR A 27 -13.60 10.25 0.96
N ASP A 28 -14.50 9.66 0.16
CA ASP A 28 -15.53 8.73 0.63
C ASP A 28 -14.88 7.50 1.29
N SER A 29 -13.91 6.88 0.62
CA SER A 29 -13.17 5.73 1.16
C SER A 29 -12.40 6.08 2.45
N TRP A 30 -11.68 7.21 2.43
CA TRP A 30 -10.88 7.65 3.57
C TRP A 30 -11.73 7.96 4.80
N THR A 31 -12.81 8.72 4.61
CA THR A 31 -13.73 9.09 5.70
C THR A 31 -14.37 7.85 6.32
N TYR A 32 -14.82 6.91 5.47
CA TYR A 32 -15.40 5.66 5.96
C TYR A 32 -14.39 4.81 6.74
N ALA A 33 -13.18 4.66 6.24
CA ALA A 33 -12.13 3.92 6.93
C ALA A 33 -11.72 4.61 8.24
N GLN A 34 -11.63 5.94 8.25
CA GLN A 34 -11.32 6.71 9.44
C GLN A 34 -12.36 6.54 10.55
N GLN A 35 -13.65 6.59 10.19
CA GLN A 35 -14.73 6.46 11.15
C GLN A 35 -14.91 5.05 11.71
N ASN A 36 -14.64 4.02 10.90
CA ASN A 36 -15.00 2.65 11.27
C ASN A 36 -13.81 1.77 11.68
N TYR A 37 -12.60 2.06 11.19
CA TYR A 37 -11.49 1.10 11.29
C TYR A 37 -10.18 1.68 11.82
N HIS A 38 -9.85 2.94 11.56
CA HIS A 38 -8.52 3.48 11.85
C HIS A 38 -8.16 3.38 13.33
N GLU A 39 -9.08 3.68 14.24
CA GLU A 39 -8.86 3.57 15.67
C GLU A 39 -8.54 2.12 16.09
N THR A 40 -9.33 1.17 15.55
CA THR A 40 -9.12 -0.26 15.83
C THR A 40 -7.78 -0.75 15.29
N TRP A 41 -7.41 -0.38 14.07
CA TRP A 41 -6.12 -0.75 13.49
C TRP A 41 -4.96 -0.16 14.28
N GLU A 42 -5.06 1.10 14.67
CA GLU A 42 -4.04 1.75 15.48
C GLU A 42 -3.87 1.10 16.84
N ARG A 43 -4.97 0.81 17.52
CA ARG A 43 -4.96 0.07 18.80
C ARG A 43 -4.30 -1.30 18.65
N ASN A 44 -4.67 -2.06 17.62
CA ASN A 44 -4.13 -3.38 17.38
C ASN A 44 -2.61 -3.33 17.10
N TRP A 45 -2.16 -2.35 16.33
CA TRP A 45 -0.73 -2.13 16.10
C TRP A 45 0.03 -1.73 17.37
N LYS A 46 -0.55 -0.85 18.20
CA LYS A 46 0.03 -0.49 19.51
C LYS A 46 0.16 -1.72 20.41
N LEU A 47 -0.87 -2.54 20.47
CA LEU A 47 -0.84 -3.81 21.23
C LEU A 47 0.25 -4.76 20.71
N TYR A 48 0.35 -4.94 19.41
CA TYR A 48 1.38 -5.77 18.79
C TYR A 48 2.79 -5.24 19.08
N ARG A 49 3.00 -3.94 19.03
CA ARG A 49 4.29 -3.28 19.31
C ARG A 49 4.59 -3.14 20.80
N ASN A 50 3.69 -3.56 21.67
CA ASN A 50 3.78 -3.41 23.12
C ASN A 50 3.85 -1.95 23.58
N ILE A 51 3.26 -1.03 22.81
CA ILE A 51 3.17 0.38 23.18
C ILE A 51 2.04 0.53 24.18
N ARG A 52 2.39 1.00 25.38
CA ARG A 52 1.41 1.26 26.45
C ARG A 52 0.62 2.53 26.14
N THR A 53 -0.69 2.43 26.24
CA THR A 53 -1.60 3.57 26.09
C THR A 53 -1.96 4.21 27.43
N GLU A 54 -1.76 3.49 28.53
CA GLU A 54 -2.09 3.98 29.87
C GLU A 54 -0.85 4.50 30.57
N LYS A 55 -1.01 5.66 31.24
CA LYS A 55 0.06 6.23 32.07
C LYS A 55 0.21 5.36 33.33
N ASN A 56 1.42 4.88 33.57
CA ASN A 56 1.73 4.16 34.81
C ASN A 56 1.40 5.04 36.02
N HIS A 57 0.73 4.47 37.02
CA HIS A 57 0.66 5.12 38.32
C HIS A 57 2.06 5.23 38.91
N PRO A 58 2.45 6.40 39.46
CA PRO A 58 3.78 6.55 40.08
C PRO A 58 3.97 5.50 41.18
N GLY A 59 5.01 4.68 41.07
CA GLY A 59 5.37 3.71 42.08
C GLY A 59 4.93 2.26 41.84
N THR A 60 4.25 1.93 40.75
CA THR A 60 3.89 0.56 40.38
C THR A 60 4.87 0.00 39.34
N ILE A 61 5.53 -1.11 39.68
CA ILE A 61 6.29 -1.93 38.73
C ILE A 61 5.31 -2.94 38.13
N GLU A 62 4.80 -2.67 36.92
CA GLU A 62 3.99 -3.64 36.23
C GLU A 62 4.86 -4.52 35.33
N ALA A 63 4.82 -5.82 35.59
CA ALA A 63 5.41 -6.81 34.70
C ALA A 63 4.55 -6.90 33.45
N PHE A 64 5.07 -6.45 32.30
CA PHE A 64 4.38 -6.52 31.03
C PHE A 64 4.84 -7.76 30.25
N VAL A 65 3.89 -8.64 29.92
CA VAL A 65 4.13 -9.81 29.09
C VAL A 65 3.64 -9.52 27.67
N PRO A 66 4.49 -9.54 26.64
CA PRO A 66 4.13 -9.21 25.25
C PRO A 66 3.36 -10.36 24.56
N MET A 67 2.22 -10.77 25.13
CA MET A 67 1.45 -11.92 24.65
C MET A 67 0.96 -11.75 23.21
N VAL A 68 0.47 -10.56 22.86
CA VAL A 68 -0.06 -10.29 21.50
C VAL A 68 1.03 -10.44 20.45
N ASN A 69 2.21 -9.89 20.70
CA ASN A 69 3.34 -10.00 19.79
C ASN A 69 3.77 -11.47 19.60
N SER A 70 3.92 -12.21 20.70
CA SER A 70 4.27 -13.62 20.67
C SER A 70 3.23 -14.46 19.91
N THR A 71 1.94 -14.25 20.20
CA THR A 71 0.84 -14.97 19.54
C THR A 71 0.81 -14.69 18.04
N VAL A 72 0.87 -13.41 17.62
CA VAL A 72 0.89 -13.05 16.20
C VAL A 72 2.08 -13.67 15.48
N ASN A 73 3.28 -13.60 16.09
CA ASN A 73 4.47 -14.18 15.47
C ASN A 73 4.39 -15.71 15.38
N THR A 74 3.79 -16.38 16.36
CA THR A 74 3.56 -17.84 16.33
C THR A 74 2.57 -18.19 15.22
N ILE A 75 1.46 -17.47 15.07
CA ILE A 75 0.49 -17.67 14.00
C ILE A 75 1.16 -17.47 12.64
N VAL A 76 1.88 -16.38 12.45
CA VAL A 76 2.58 -16.09 11.17
C VAL A 76 3.64 -17.15 10.88
N ALA A 77 4.40 -17.57 11.87
CA ALA A 77 5.37 -18.65 11.73
C ALA A 77 4.70 -19.97 11.32
N SER A 78 3.59 -20.32 11.94
CA SER A 78 2.82 -21.53 11.60
C SER A 78 2.24 -21.49 10.19
N LEU A 79 1.67 -20.34 9.77
CA LEU A 79 1.08 -20.18 8.43
C LEU A 79 2.13 -20.22 7.30
N PHE A 80 3.34 -19.72 7.57
CA PHE A 80 4.40 -19.59 6.56
C PHE A 80 5.63 -20.44 6.84
N ASN A 81 5.49 -21.47 7.67
CA ASN A 81 6.57 -22.44 7.95
C ASN A 81 6.99 -23.18 6.66
N SER A 82 6.01 -23.66 5.91
CA SER A 82 6.22 -24.09 4.54
C SER A 82 5.77 -22.94 3.62
N ASN A 83 6.69 -22.45 2.80
CA ASN A 83 6.36 -21.38 1.86
C ASN A 83 5.17 -21.83 0.97
N PRO A 84 4.01 -21.19 1.06
CA PRO A 84 2.87 -21.60 0.24
C PRO A 84 3.21 -21.40 -1.24
N THR A 85 3.13 -22.46 -2.01
CA THR A 85 3.37 -22.44 -3.44
C THR A 85 2.07 -22.71 -4.19
N VAL A 86 1.88 -22.03 -5.29
CA VAL A 86 0.80 -22.31 -6.24
C VAL A 86 1.32 -23.33 -7.24
N LYS A 87 0.52 -24.33 -7.53
CA LYS A 87 0.81 -25.30 -8.58
C LYS A 87 -0.33 -25.30 -9.59
N TYR A 88 0.01 -25.01 -10.83
CA TYR A 88 -0.90 -25.17 -11.94
C TYR A 88 -1.06 -26.67 -12.26
N ILE A 89 -2.29 -27.08 -12.49
CA ILE A 89 -2.64 -28.47 -12.84
C ILE A 89 -3.28 -28.43 -14.23
N PRO A 90 -2.86 -29.28 -15.17
CA PRO A 90 -3.44 -29.30 -16.50
C PRO A 90 -4.89 -29.80 -16.46
N ASN A 91 -5.76 -29.18 -17.24
CA ASN A 91 -7.14 -29.63 -17.41
C ASN A 91 -7.25 -30.79 -18.40
N ARG A 92 -6.26 -30.96 -19.27
CA ARG A 92 -6.18 -32.00 -20.30
C ARG A 92 -4.76 -32.56 -20.34
N ALA A 93 -4.65 -33.81 -20.73
CA ALA A 93 -3.36 -34.53 -20.78
C ALA A 93 -2.36 -33.97 -21.80
N ASP A 94 -2.82 -33.28 -22.83
CA ASP A 94 -2.02 -32.60 -23.85
C ASP A 94 -1.40 -31.27 -23.38
N GLN A 95 -1.80 -30.77 -22.21
CA GLN A 95 -1.34 -29.50 -21.65
C GLN A 95 -0.27 -29.64 -20.56
N ASN A 96 0.30 -30.82 -20.38
CA ASN A 96 1.27 -31.07 -19.31
C ASN A 96 2.53 -30.20 -19.46
N GLU A 97 3.10 -30.14 -20.67
CA GLU A 97 4.31 -29.39 -20.94
C GLU A 97 4.11 -27.87 -20.73
N GLU A 98 2.99 -27.32 -21.21
CA GLU A 98 2.65 -25.91 -21.00
C GLU A 98 2.45 -25.58 -19.50
N THR A 99 1.86 -26.52 -18.76
CA THR A 99 1.63 -26.36 -17.33
C THR A 99 2.93 -26.39 -16.53
N ASP A 100 3.87 -27.23 -16.91
CA ASP A 100 5.20 -27.28 -16.28
C ASP A 100 5.95 -25.97 -16.52
N ILE A 101 5.93 -25.41 -17.73
CA ILE A 101 6.50 -24.10 -18.05
C ILE A 101 5.86 -23.00 -17.17
N LEU A 102 4.52 -23.01 -17.03
CA LEU A 102 3.84 -22.03 -16.18
C LEU A 102 4.25 -22.13 -14.70
N ASN A 103 4.43 -23.36 -14.20
CA ASN A 103 4.92 -23.58 -12.85
C ASN A 103 6.34 -23.03 -12.65
N ASP A 104 7.20 -23.25 -13.61
CA ASP A 104 8.59 -22.77 -13.56
C ASP A 104 8.67 -21.23 -13.62
N VAL A 105 7.88 -20.61 -14.51
CA VAL A 105 7.77 -19.14 -14.62
C VAL A 105 7.22 -18.53 -13.32
N TYR A 106 6.17 -19.13 -12.74
CA TYR A 106 5.63 -18.68 -11.48
C TYR A 106 6.66 -18.75 -10.35
N GLN A 107 7.40 -19.86 -10.25
CA GLN A 107 8.43 -20.02 -9.22
C GLN A 107 9.59 -19.03 -9.43
N ASP A 108 9.97 -18.76 -10.67
CA ASP A 108 11.00 -17.78 -10.99
C ASP A 108 10.60 -16.38 -10.55
N PHE A 109 9.39 -15.93 -10.89
CA PHE A 109 8.85 -14.64 -10.44
C PHE A 109 8.77 -14.54 -8.92
N ALA A 110 8.27 -15.59 -8.27
CA ALA A 110 8.16 -15.63 -6.81
C ALA A 110 9.52 -15.53 -6.11
N ARG A 111 10.56 -16.14 -6.70
CA ARG A 111 11.92 -16.10 -6.19
C ARG A 111 12.58 -14.74 -6.44
N ARG A 112 12.52 -14.21 -7.66
CA ARG A 112 13.11 -12.90 -8.03
C ARG A 112 12.56 -11.78 -7.18
N ASP A 113 11.25 -11.74 -6.97
CA ASP A 113 10.57 -10.70 -6.23
C ASP A 113 10.45 -10.97 -4.71
N GLY A 114 10.98 -12.09 -4.22
CA GLY A 114 11.00 -12.41 -2.79
C GLY A 114 9.60 -12.58 -2.17
N TRP A 115 8.67 -13.20 -2.89
CA TRP A 115 7.26 -13.37 -2.46
C TRP A 115 7.13 -14.07 -1.11
N ALA A 116 8.04 -14.97 -0.76
CA ALA A 116 8.05 -15.64 0.53
C ALA A 116 8.09 -14.65 1.71
N LEU A 117 8.98 -13.67 1.64
CA LEU A 117 9.09 -12.62 2.66
C LEU A 117 7.87 -11.69 2.62
N LYS A 118 7.46 -11.27 1.44
CA LYS A 118 6.29 -10.42 1.23
C LYS A 118 5.01 -11.07 1.77
N ASN A 119 4.84 -12.38 1.56
CA ASN A 119 3.72 -13.13 2.12
C ASN A 119 3.71 -13.14 3.67
N LYS A 120 4.87 -13.29 4.31
CA LYS A 120 4.98 -13.21 5.77
C LYS A 120 4.61 -11.82 6.31
N ILE A 121 5.09 -10.76 5.64
CA ILE A 121 4.76 -9.38 6.02
C ILE A 121 3.27 -9.14 5.87
N ASN A 122 2.70 -9.54 4.73
CA ASN A 122 1.29 -9.38 4.42
C ASN A 122 0.39 -10.20 5.36
N GLY A 123 0.77 -11.44 5.65
CA GLY A 123 0.09 -12.30 6.62
C GLY A 123 0.11 -11.71 8.03
N ARG A 124 1.24 -11.13 8.46
CA ARG A 124 1.30 -10.41 9.74
C ARG A 124 0.34 -9.23 9.78
N GLN A 125 0.30 -8.43 8.71
CA GLN A 125 -0.67 -7.34 8.60
C GLN A 125 -2.09 -7.86 8.71
N GLY A 126 -2.44 -8.95 8.02
CA GLY A 126 -3.75 -9.58 8.07
C GLY A 126 -4.15 -10.06 9.46
N VAL A 127 -3.23 -10.67 10.20
CA VAL A 127 -3.48 -11.13 11.58
C VAL A 127 -3.73 -9.95 12.52
N ILE A 128 -3.01 -8.83 12.36
CA ILE A 128 -3.13 -7.65 13.23
C ILE A 128 -4.37 -6.82 12.91
N THR A 129 -4.68 -6.62 11.62
CA THR A 129 -5.71 -5.67 11.18
C THR A 129 -6.98 -6.32 10.63
N GLY A 130 -6.97 -7.65 10.46
CA GLY A 130 -8.07 -8.41 9.90
C GLY A 130 -8.10 -8.47 8.37
N ASN A 131 -7.36 -7.61 7.70
CA ASN A 131 -7.30 -7.54 6.24
C ASN A 131 -5.88 -7.30 5.76
N TYR A 132 -5.62 -7.71 4.53
CA TYR A 132 -4.37 -7.42 3.84
C TYR A 132 -4.61 -7.22 2.35
N PHE A 133 -3.77 -6.41 1.72
CA PHE A 133 -3.84 -6.10 0.30
C PHE A 133 -2.47 -6.27 -0.34
N ALA A 134 -2.49 -6.79 -1.56
CA ALA A 134 -1.32 -6.85 -2.41
C ALA A 134 -1.69 -6.33 -3.80
N TYR A 135 -0.78 -5.63 -4.41
CA TYR A 135 -0.87 -5.18 -5.78
C TYR A 135 0.16 -5.92 -6.62
N TYR A 136 -0.25 -6.37 -7.78
CA TYR A 136 0.61 -7.06 -8.72
C TYR A 136 0.72 -6.22 -9.98
N GLU A 137 1.95 -6.00 -10.43
CA GLU A 137 2.22 -5.28 -11.66
C GLU A 137 3.36 -5.94 -12.43
N TRP A 138 3.35 -5.76 -13.74
CA TRP A 138 4.46 -6.16 -14.57
C TRP A 138 5.59 -5.14 -14.46
N GLN A 139 6.77 -5.62 -14.06
CA GLN A 139 7.99 -4.81 -14.02
C GLN A 139 8.94 -5.28 -15.12
N PRO A 140 9.21 -4.43 -16.15
CA PRO A 140 10.15 -4.77 -17.18
C PRO A 140 11.58 -4.78 -16.63
N ASP A 141 12.40 -5.72 -17.08
CA ASP A 141 13.83 -5.80 -16.84
C ASP A 141 14.58 -6.16 -18.14
N ASP A 142 15.90 -6.27 -18.07
CA ASP A 142 16.74 -6.61 -19.22
C ASP A 142 16.48 -8.02 -19.78
N ASN A 143 15.82 -8.88 -19.01
CA ASN A 143 15.45 -10.25 -19.38
C ASN A 143 13.96 -10.40 -19.75
N GLY A 144 13.27 -9.30 -20.05
CA GLY A 144 11.86 -9.29 -20.45
C GLY A 144 10.89 -8.90 -19.35
N GLY A 145 11.27 -9.00 -18.06
CA GLY A 145 10.46 -8.57 -16.94
C GLY A 145 9.92 -9.70 -16.07
N PHE A 146 9.26 -9.31 -14.99
CA PHE A 146 8.62 -10.22 -14.03
C PHE A 146 7.41 -9.58 -13.36
N VAL A 147 6.58 -10.39 -12.69
CA VAL A 147 5.47 -9.90 -11.90
C VAL A 147 5.97 -9.45 -10.53
N HIS A 148 5.95 -8.14 -10.31
CA HIS A 148 6.26 -7.53 -9.03
C HIS A 148 5.03 -7.53 -8.11
N LYS A 149 5.23 -7.96 -6.87
CA LYS A 149 4.22 -7.93 -5.81
C LYS A 149 4.53 -6.81 -4.82
N GLU A 150 3.67 -5.83 -4.73
CA GLU A 150 3.74 -4.79 -3.72
C GLU A 150 2.74 -5.07 -2.59
N ILE A 151 3.19 -4.89 -1.34
CA ILE A 151 2.31 -4.99 -0.17
C ILE A 151 1.76 -3.61 0.11
N ILE A 152 0.43 -3.50 0.11
CA ILE A 152 -0.24 -2.23 0.39
C ILE A 152 -0.58 -2.20 1.88
N PRO A 153 -0.05 -1.22 2.64
CA PRO A 153 -0.50 -0.98 4.00
C PRO A 153 -2.01 -0.72 4.00
N ILE A 154 -2.74 -1.32 4.95
CA ILE A 154 -4.20 -1.23 4.97
C ILE A 154 -4.73 0.21 4.96
N ARG A 155 -3.99 1.14 5.56
CA ARG A 155 -4.31 2.57 5.56
C ARG A 155 -4.18 3.24 4.20
N ASP A 156 -3.41 2.63 3.29
CA ASP A 156 -3.15 3.17 1.96
C ASP A 156 -4.03 2.51 0.89
N ALA A 157 -4.84 1.53 1.27
CA ALA A 157 -5.85 0.93 0.40
C ALA A 157 -7.08 1.85 0.30
N ILE A 158 -7.51 2.13 -0.91
CA ILE A 158 -8.69 2.93 -1.23
C ILE A 158 -9.72 1.98 -1.82
N LEU A 159 -10.79 1.74 -1.08
CA LEU A 159 -11.83 0.78 -1.43
C LEU A 159 -13.19 1.44 -1.43
N ASP A 160 -14.08 0.96 -2.29
CA ASP A 160 -15.49 1.39 -2.27
C ASP A 160 -16.17 0.92 -0.98
N PRO A 161 -16.63 1.81 -0.10
CA PRO A 161 -17.27 1.43 1.17
C PRO A 161 -18.59 0.68 0.99
N ASN A 162 -19.19 0.74 -0.20
CA ASN A 162 -20.45 0.07 -0.50
C ASN A 162 -20.26 -1.32 -1.14
N ALA A 163 -19.02 -1.73 -1.41
CA ALA A 163 -18.74 -3.03 -2.00
C ALA A 163 -18.54 -4.11 -0.93
N HIS A 164 -19.11 -5.30 -1.16
CA HIS A 164 -18.90 -6.45 -0.28
C HIS A 164 -17.58 -7.17 -0.60
N ASN A 165 -17.12 -7.06 -1.82
CA ASN A 165 -15.85 -7.64 -2.27
C ASN A 165 -15.21 -6.75 -3.37
N ILE A 166 -13.95 -7.03 -3.72
CA ILE A 166 -13.22 -6.26 -4.73
C ILE A 166 -13.88 -6.34 -6.11
N ALA A 167 -14.52 -7.46 -6.44
CA ALA A 167 -15.17 -7.63 -7.75
C ALA A 167 -16.41 -6.74 -7.92
N ASP A 168 -17.09 -6.41 -6.81
CA ASP A 168 -18.28 -5.57 -6.81
C ASP A 168 -17.93 -4.07 -6.66
N ALA A 169 -16.67 -3.76 -6.38
CA ALA A 169 -16.23 -2.41 -6.12
C ALA A 169 -16.26 -1.55 -7.40
N LYS A 170 -16.88 -0.38 -7.32
CA LYS A 170 -16.89 0.61 -8.41
C LYS A 170 -15.52 1.22 -8.64
N TYR A 171 -14.70 1.25 -7.60
CA TYR A 171 -13.33 1.72 -7.64
C TYR A 171 -12.49 1.01 -6.60
N VAL A 172 -11.25 0.79 -6.95
CA VAL A 172 -10.19 0.30 -6.07
C VAL A 172 -8.94 1.12 -6.38
N GLY A 173 -8.22 1.52 -5.36
CA GLY A 173 -7.01 2.30 -5.53
C GLY A 173 -6.03 2.06 -4.40
N ARG A 174 -4.85 2.65 -4.55
CA ARG A 174 -3.82 2.68 -3.51
C ARG A 174 -3.21 4.07 -3.41
N ARG A 175 -2.85 4.46 -2.21
CA ARG A 175 -2.00 5.62 -1.96
C ARG A 175 -0.56 5.15 -1.86
N PHE A 176 0.32 5.84 -2.51
CA PHE A 176 1.76 5.61 -2.39
C PHE A 176 2.50 6.93 -2.27
N PHE A 177 3.67 6.87 -1.68
CA PHE A 177 4.53 8.03 -1.52
C PHE A 177 5.70 7.89 -2.50
N THR A 178 5.97 8.96 -3.21
CA THR A 178 7.06 9.02 -4.17
C THR A 178 7.71 10.40 -4.10
N SER A 179 8.96 10.51 -4.49
CA SER A 179 9.62 11.80 -4.58
C SER A 179 9.25 12.52 -5.88
N LYS A 180 9.37 13.86 -5.88
CA LYS A 180 9.18 14.65 -7.10
C LYS A 180 10.19 14.23 -8.18
N ALA A 181 11.42 13.97 -7.79
CA ALA A 181 12.47 13.49 -8.70
C ALA A 181 12.11 12.15 -9.36
N ASP A 182 11.50 11.21 -8.63
CA ASP A 182 11.05 9.95 -9.20
C ASP A 182 9.93 10.14 -10.20
N LEU A 183 8.98 11.05 -9.90
CA LEU A 183 7.92 11.40 -10.85
C LEU A 183 8.47 12.04 -12.13
N GLU A 184 9.45 12.92 -12.01
CA GLU A 184 10.11 13.57 -13.16
C GLU A 184 10.88 12.59 -14.05
N ASN A 185 11.43 11.53 -13.44
CA ASN A 185 12.19 10.50 -14.12
C ASN A 185 11.32 9.33 -14.63
N THR A 186 10.04 9.27 -14.24
CA THR A 186 9.16 8.20 -14.70
C THR A 186 8.79 8.40 -16.17
N LEU A 187 9.24 7.48 -17.00
CA LEU A 187 8.98 7.47 -18.44
C LEU A 187 7.87 6.48 -18.78
N ILE A 188 7.11 6.79 -19.81
CA ILE A 188 6.11 5.91 -20.42
C ILE A 188 6.36 5.83 -21.92
N TYR A 189 6.21 4.64 -22.47
CA TYR A 189 6.30 4.45 -23.92
C TYR A 189 5.02 5.00 -24.57
N ASN A 190 5.18 5.95 -25.49
CA ASN A 190 4.09 6.47 -26.30
C ASN A 190 4.05 5.69 -27.62
N PRO A 191 3.00 4.88 -27.86
CA PRO A 191 2.89 4.09 -29.09
C PRO A 191 2.67 4.93 -30.34
N GLU A 192 2.15 6.15 -30.20
CA GLU A 192 1.90 7.05 -31.34
C GLU A 192 3.20 7.69 -31.86
N THR A 193 4.10 8.05 -30.95
CA THR A 193 5.39 8.69 -31.29
C THR A 193 6.54 7.71 -31.38
N GLY A 194 6.36 6.46 -30.88
CA GLY A 194 7.41 5.45 -30.78
C GLY A 194 8.53 5.80 -29.82
N LYS A 195 8.33 6.75 -28.90
CA LYS A 195 9.35 7.28 -28.00
C LYS A 195 8.95 7.14 -26.53
N MET A 196 9.96 7.11 -25.66
CA MET A 196 9.76 7.25 -24.22
C MET A 196 9.51 8.73 -23.90
N GLU A 197 8.41 9.01 -23.26
CA GLU A 197 8.00 10.35 -22.84
C GLU A 197 7.83 10.39 -21.31
N LYS A 198 7.96 11.59 -20.72
CA LYS A 198 7.67 11.77 -19.29
C LYS A 198 6.19 11.46 -19.02
N ARG A 199 5.95 10.52 -18.10
CA ARG A 199 4.60 10.11 -17.72
C ARG A 199 3.80 11.25 -17.08
N TYR A 200 4.48 12.03 -16.26
CA TYR A 200 3.87 13.15 -15.53
C TYR A 200 4.37 14.47 -16.09
N LYS A 201 3.42 15.35 -16.41
CA LYS A 201 3.66 16.70 -16.92
C LYS A 201 3.21 17.71 -15.86
N ASP A 202 3.73 18.91 -15.90
CA ASP A 202 3.34 20.04 -15.01
C ASP A 202 3.62 19.81 -13.52
N LEU A 203 4.73 19.14 -13.19
CA LEU A 203 5.15 18.87 -11.81
C LEU A 203 5.68 20.11 -11.07
N ASP A 204 5.85 21.25 -11.74
CA ASP A 204 6.37 22.49 -11.14
C ASP A 204 5.49 23.03 -10.01
N ASN A 205 4.18 22.74 -10.06
CA ASN A 205 3.21 23.15 -9.06
C ASN A 205 2.97 22.10 -7.95
N VAL A 206 3.68 20.97 -7.99
CA VAL A 206 3.57 19.93 -6.97
C VAL A 206 4.41 20.34 -5.76
N GLN A 207 3.76 20.51 -4.61
CA GLN A 207 4.45 20.72 -3.35
C GLN A 207 4.81 19.36 -2.73
N GLU A 208 6.07 19.23 -2.31
CA GLU A 208 6.47 18.09 -1.51
C GLU A 208 5.92 18.26 -0.09
N ASN A 209 4.94 17.45 0.27
CA ASN A 209 4.47 17.37 1.64
C ASN A 209 5.26 16.26 2.36
N ALA A 210 5.79 16.58 3.53
CA ALA A 210 6.31 15.54 4.42
C ALA A 210 5.25 14.46 4.63
N ARG A 211 5.68 13.21 4.64
CA ARG A 211 4.81 12.07 4.96
C ARG A 211 4.12 12.39 6.28
N ASP A 212 2.81 12.59 6.24
CA ASP A 212 2.01 12.71 7.46
C ASP A 212 2.32 11.50 8.32
N GLY A 213 2.86 11.73 9.53
CA GLY A 213 3.50 10.72 10.35
C GLY A 213 2.78 9.39 10.32
N GLY A 214 3.25 8.50 9.47
CA GLY A 214 2.82 7.12 9.48
C GLY A 214 3.09 6.54 10.88
N MET A 215 2.53 5.39 11.19
CA MET A 215 2.76 4.73 12.48
C MET A 215 4.24 4.59 12.87
N ASP A 216 5.16 4.74 11.91
CA ASP A 216 6.60 4.70 12.10
C ASP A 216 7.18 6.03 12.60
N ALA A 217 6.59 7.16 12.24
CA ALA A 217 7.07 8.48 12.70
C ALA A 217 6.63 8.82 14.13
N GLN A 218 5.56 8.21 14.64
CA GLN A 218 5.16 8.36 16.05
C GLN A 218 6.03 7.54 17.01
N SER A 219 6.65 6.45 16.53
CA SER A 219 7.56 5.65 17.37
C SER A 219 8.87 6.39 17.66
N ASP A 220 9.36 7.21 16.74
CA ASP A 220 10.62 7.95 16.92
C ASP A 220 10.48 9.17 17.87
N LYS A 221 9.26 9.71 18.02
CA LYS A 221 9.00 10.76 19.02
C LYS A 221 8.83 10.19 20.45
N ALA A 222 8.29 9.00 20.57
CA ALA A 222 8.10 8.37 21.88
C ALA A 222 9.41 7.80 22.50
N ILE A 223 10.49 7.76 21.72
CA ILE A 223 11.81 7.30 22.19
C ILE A 223 12.68 8.48 22.67
N LYS A 224 12.28 9.73 22.41
CA LYS A 224 13.06 10.93 22.76
C LYS A 224 12.55 11.69 23.98
N ASP A 225 11.44 11.29 24.58
CA ASP A 225 10.87 11.79 25.84
C ASP A 225 10.90 10.67 26.91
#